data_40481e65a068a065af1c4cabd61944e3
#
_entry.id   40481e65a068a065af1c4cabd61944e3
#
_cell.length_a   1.000
_cell.length_b   1.000
_cell.length_c   1.000
_cell.angle_alpha   90.00
_cell.angle_beta   90.00
_cell.angle_gamma   90.00
#
_symmetry.space_group_name_H-M   'P 1'
#
loop_
_entity.id
_entity.type
_entity.pdbx_description
1 polymer ?
#
loop_
_entity_poly.entity_id
_entity_poly.type
_entity_poly.pdbx_seq_one_letter_code
_entity_poly.pdbx_strand_id
1 'polypeptide(L)'
;MKFYRCTAIALAGCALFAGQSIADTAPPESIFHSSLPANSPTPWTSTRFNSHPGDFQFALVGDRTGLARPGVFEHAITRLNLLQPEFVVNVGDMIEGYTNDNEELKLEWDEQDARLSKLEMPFFRVVGNHDMGTNVMRTFWNDRYGADHYSFVYKNALFIVLNTEDPPTPMPPDMQKGFDQIRQLMRNDPEAGKAALAKAMANFSAKDREAMRDLASPANFSEDQINWVQRTLNDNKNVRWTFLFMHKPAWEMESPGFARIEKMLADRQYTVFGGHEHNYQHTVRFGHDYVRLGTVGGGIHHAPPGNLDHITLVNFRAGQPHIVNFPLDGVLDKDEPQQH
;
A
#
# COMPACT_ATOMS: atom_id res chain seq x y z
N MET A 1 84.18 3.65 23.59
CA MET A 1 84.42 4.79 22.69
C MET A 1 83.10 5.36 22.23
N LYS A 2 82.88 6.64 22.50
CA LYS A 2 81.79 7.55 22.14
C LYS A 2 80.37 7.26 22.68
N PHE A 3 80.05 8.04 23.70
CA PHE A 3 78.73 8.37 24.25
C PHE A 3 77.93 9.22 23.23
N TYR A 4 76.61 8.97 23.08
CA TYR A 4 75.68 10.01 22.76
C TYR A 4 74.46 9.95 23.67
N ARG A 5 74.22 11.05 24.35
CA ARG A 5 73.07 11.37 25.21
C ARG A 5 71.83 11.61 24.29
N CYS A 6 70.72 11.05 24.63
CA CYS A 6 69.45 11.49 24.12
C CYS A 6 68.63 12.16 25.22
N THR A 7 68.33 13.40 24.97
CA THR A 7 67.56 14.32 25.80
C THR A 7 66.08 13.98 25.69
N ALA A 8 65.40 13.81 26.82
CA ALA A 8 63.96 13.68 26.87
C ALA A 8 63.29 15.05 26.71
N ILE A 9 62.43 15.19 25.75
CA ILE A 9 61.56 16.36 25.56
C ILE A 9 60.17 15.96 26.05
N ALA A 10 59.74 16.60 27.14
CA ALA A 10 58.38 16.50 27.66
C ALA A 10 57.46 17.39 26.80
N LEU A 11 56.51 16.80 26.09
CA LEU A 11 55.44 17.50 25.41
C LEU A 11 54.24 17.61 26.35
N ALA A 12 53.99 18.81 26.83
CA ALA A 12 52.77 19.18 27.54
C ALA A 12 51.62 19.25 26.51
N GLY A 13 50.69 18.31 26.59
CA GLY A 13 49.44 18.33 25.77
C GLY A 13 48.46 19.33 26.36
N CYS A 14 48.28 20.48 25.71
CA CYS A 14 47.12 21.35 25.92
C CYS A 14 45.85 20.67 25.34
N ALA A 15 44.97 20.18 26.21
CA ALA A 15 43.62 19.79 25.82
C ALA A 15 42.81 21.05 25.52
N LEU A 16 42.61 21.33 24.23
CA LEU A 16 41.64 22.31 23.79
C LEU A 16 40.25 21.69 23.94
N PHE A 17 39.52 22.09 24.96
CA PHE A 17 38.10 21.91 25.04
C PHE A 17 37.46 22.81 23.94
N ALA A 18 37.12 22.22 22.80
CA ALA A 18 36.22 22.85 21.83
C ALA A 18 34.83 22.91 22.48
N GLY A 19 34.48 24.07 23.00
CA GLY A 19 33.11 24.38 23.39
C GLY A 19 32.22 24.24 22.14
N GLN A 20 31.35 23.24 22.12
CA GLN A 20 30.23 23.23 21.18
C GLN A 20 29.38 24.46 21.51
N SER A 21 29.42 25.46 20.63
CA SER A 21 28.43 26.53 20.65
C SER A 21 27.09 25.85 20.35
N ILE A 22 26.21 25.82 21.36
CA ILE A 22 24.79 25.60 21.13
C ILE A 22 24.38 26.74 20.20
N ALA A 23 24.14 26.42 18.94
CA ALA A 23 23.53 27.35 18.01
C ALA A 23 22.21 27.76 18.65
N ASP A 24 22.13 29.03 19.00
CA ASP A 24 20.90 29.68 19.45
C ASP A 24 19.96 29.63 18.24
N THR A 25 19.14 28.58 18.15
CA THR A 25 18.11 28.46 17.13
C THR A 25 17.07 29.50 17.50
N ALA A 26 17.05 30.59 16.74
CA ALA A 26 15.96 31.55 16.80
C ALA A 26 14.61 30.80 16.88
N PRO A 27 13.68 31.22 17.72
CA PRO A 27 12.38 30.57 17.80
C PRO A 27 11.80 30.51 16.40
N PRO A 28 11.15 29.39 16.00
CA PRO A 28 10.62 29.25 14.66
C PRO A 28 9.72 30.45 14.36
N GLU A 29 10.01 31.12 13.25
CA GLU A 29 9.24 32.28 12.80
C GLU A 29 7.76 31.90 12.81
N SER A 30 6.91 32.75 13.41
CA SER A 30 5.47 32.50 13.47
C SER A 30 4.93 32.35 12.05
N ILE A 31 4.34 31.21 11.74
CA ILE A 31 3.73 30.94 10.43
C ILE A 31 2.45 31.74 10.20
N PHE A 32 1.97 32.47 11.21
CA PHE A 32 0.76 33.27 11.14
C PHE A 32 1.06 34.73 11.55
N HIS A 33 0.75 35.63 10.66
CA HIS A 33 0.83 37.09 10.89
C HIS A 33 -0.51 37.74 10.58
N SER A 34 -0.91 38.68 11.39
CA SER A 34 -2.13 39.46 11.20
C SER A 34 -1.81 40.95 11.23
N SER A 35 -2.50 41.74 10.43
CA SER A 35 -2.45 43.18 10.46
C SER A 35 -3.31 43.84 11.57
N LEU A 36 -4.10 43.00 12.29
CA LEU A 36 -4.91 43.51 13.39
C LEU A 36 -4.03 43.94 14.57
N PRO A 37 -4.41 45.02 15.29
CA PRO A 37 -3.69 45.45 16.49
C PRO A 37 -3.64 44.34 17.54
N ALA A 38 -2.52 44.23 18.25
CA ALA A 38 -2.40 43.31 19.37
C ALA A 38 -3.53 43.58 20.39
N ASN A 39 -4.13 42.50 20.92
CA ASN A 39 -5.24 42.55 21.88
C ASN A 39 -6.60 43.04 21.35
N SER A 40 -6.76 43.23 20.04
CA SER A 40 -8.08 43.48 19.46
C SER A 40 -8.90 42.19 19.38
N PRO A 41 -10.25 42.26 19.40
CA PRO A 41 -11.09 41.12 19.03
C PRO A 41 -10.69 40.55 17.66
N THR A 42 -10.72 39.25 17.52
CA THR A 42 -10.31 38.56 16.28
C THR A 42 -11.47 37.82 15.63
N PRO A 43 -11.60 37.83 14.29
CA PRO A 43 -12.65 37.09 13.59
C PRO A 43 -12.36 35.58 13.44
N TRP A 44 -11.29 35.07 14.04
CA TRP A 44 -10.93 33.67 14.04
C TRP A 44 -10.96 33.05 15.44
N THR A 45 -11.18 31.73 15.52
CA THR A 45 -11.41 31.03 16.78
C THR A 45 -10.11 30.64 17.49
N SER A 46 -9.01 30.45 16.74
CA SER A 46 -7.72 30.00 17.26
C SER A 46 -6.60 30.25 16.26
N THR A 47 -5.37 30.41 16.76
CA THR A 47 -4.14 30.43 15.96
C THR A 47 -3.35 29.11 16.07
N ARG A 48 -3.97 28.06 16.65
CA ARG A 48 -3.40 26.72 16.69
C ARG A 48 -3.71 26.00 15.38
N PHE A 49 -2.76 25.99 14.47
CA PHE A 49 -2.87 25.33 13.17
C PHE A 49 -2.50 23.85 13.27
N ASN A 50 -3.15 23.00 12.47
CA ASN A 50 -2.81 21.58 12.30
C ASN A 50 -1.61 21.43 11.35
N SER A 51 -0.42 21.79 11.79
CA SER A 51 0.82 21.80 10.98
C SER A 51 2.01 21.19 11.71
N HIS A 52 1.78 20.13 12.52
CA HIS A 52 2.87 19.48 13.24
C HIS A 52 3.82 18.75 12.25
N PRO A 53 5.16 18.94 12.33
CA PRO A 53 6.11 18.36 11.39
C PRO A 53 6.10 16.81 11.33
N GLY A 54 5.65 16.19 12.42
CA GLY A 54 5.49 14.74 12.47
C GLY A 54 4.21 14.21 11.83
N ASP A 55 3.24 15.06 11.50
CA ASP A 55 1.99 14.65 10.86
C ASP A 55 2.25 14.36 9.38
N PHE A 56 1.48 13.43 8.82
CA PHE A 56 1.54 13.08 7.41
C PHE A 56 0.23 12.47 6.92
N GLN A 57 0.09 12.43 5.60
CA GLN A 57 -1.07 11.92 4.94
C GLN A 57 -0.66 11.01 3.79
N PHE A 58 -1.24 9.83 3.70
CA PHE A 58 -1.08 8.95 2.55
C PHE A 58 -2.43 8.41 2.11
N ALA A 59 -2.52 8.01 0.86
CA ALA A 59 -3.73 7.42 0.31
C ALA A 59 -3.54 5.93 0.04
N LEU A 60 -4.67 5.22 0.03
CA LEU A 60 -4.76 3.81 -0.35
C LEU A 60 -5.76 3.66 -1.49
N VAL A 61 -5.44 2.75 -2.38
CA VAL A 61 -6.33 2.31 -3.46
C VAL A 61 -6.47 0.79 -3.41
N GLY A 62 -7.69 0.32 -3.62
CA GLY A 62 -8.02 -1.09 -3.69
C GLY A 62 -7.73 -1.70 -5.06
N ASP A 63 -8.40 -2.79 -5.34
CA ASP A 63 -8.25 -3.62 -6.51
C ASP A 63 -8.70 -2.89 -7.79
N ARG A 64 -7.81 -2.83 -8.77
CA ARG A 64 -8.13 -2.28 -10.09
C ARG A 64 -8.71 -3.35 -11.01
N THR A 65 -8.32 -4.61 -10.83
CA THR A 65 -8.60 -5.72 -11.74
C THR A 65 -9.56 -6.76 -11.15
N GLY A 66 -9.65 -7.93 -11.75
CA GLY A 66 -10.72 -8.89 -11.52
C GLY A 66 -11.97 -8.48 -12.31
N LEU A 67 -11.85 -8.37 -13.65
CA LEU A 67 -12.81 -7.76 -14.58
C LEU A 67 -12.79 -6.22 -14.49
N ALA A 68 -11.64 -5.63 -14.79
CA ALA A 68 -11.44 -4.19 -14.75
C ALA A 68 -12.49 -3.41 -15.50
N ARG A 69 -13.07 -2.41 -14.84
CA ARG A 69 -14.03 -1.49 -15.45
C ARG A 69 -13.28 -0.30 -16.04
N PRO A 70 -13.36 -0.07 -17.36
CA PRO A 70 -12.60 0.98 -18.04
C PRO A 70 -12.88 2.37 -17.46
N GLY A 71 -11.83 3.19 -17.32
CA GLY A 71 -11.91 4.59 -16.90
C GLY A 71 -11.97 4.82 -15.38
N VAL A 72 -12.34 3.81 -14.57
CA VAL A 72 -12.49 4.00 -13.11
C VAL A 72 -11.14 4.27 -12.44
N PHE A 73 -10.10 3.51 -12.81
CA PHE A 73 -8.77 3.73 -12.23
C PHE A 73 -8.15 5.06 -12.68
N GLU A 74 -8.36 5.45 -13.94
CA GLU A 74 -7.94 6.76 -14.47
C GLU A 74 -8.64 7.90 -13.72
N HIS A 75 -9.93 7.71 -13.36
CA HIS A 75 -10.67 8.64 -12.52
C HIS A 75 -10.04 8.71 -11.10
N ALA A 76 -9.70 7.56 -10.50
CA ALA A 76 -9.02 7.53 -9.20
C ALA A 76 -7.67 8.29 -9.23
N ILE A 77 -6.87 8.13 -10.30
CA ILE A 77 -5.62 8.88 -10.48
C ILE A 77 -5.88 10.39 -10.49
N THR A 78 -6.91 10.84 -11.24
CA THR A 78 -7.30 12.26 -11.27
C THR A 78 -7.67 12.75 -9.86
N ARG A 79 -8.46 11.97 -9.11
CA ARG A 79 -8.85 12.33 -7.73
C ARG A 79 -7.69 12.32 -6.76
N LEU A 80 -6.75 11.40 -6.89
CA LEU A 80 -5.51 11.39 -6.10
C LEU A 80 -4.68 12.66 -6.34
N ASN A 81 -4.55 13.09 -7.60
CA ASN A 81 -3.85 14.33 -7.93
C ASN A 81 -4.59 15.58 -7.41
N LEU A 82 -5.91 15.54 -7.18
CA LEU A 82 -6.64 16.62 -6.49
C LEU A 82 -6.43 16.58 -4.97
N LEU A 83 -6.39 15.39 -4.37
CA LEU A 83 -6.24 15.21 -2.92
C LEU A 83 -4.81 15.44 -2.44
N GLN A 84 -3.80 15.31 -3.31
CA GLN A 84 -2.37 15.56 -3.01
C GLN A 84 -1.85 14.85 -1.74
N PRO A 85 -2.05 13.52 -1.58
CA PRO A 85 -1.40 12.80 -0.49
C PRO A 85 0.12 12.79 -0.67
N GLU A 86 0.88 12.60 0.41
CA GLU A 86 2.35 12.55 0.34
C GLU A 86 2.84 11.34 -0.48
N PHE A 87 2.08 10.26 -0.48
CA PHE A 87 2.27 9.08 -1.34
C PHE A 87 0.99 8.23 -1.38
N VAL A 88 0.97 7.25 -2.28
CA VAL A 88 -0.12 6.28 -2.45
C VAL A 88 0.42 4.88 -2.25
N VAL A 89 -0.35 4.01 -1.60
CA VAL A 89 -0.10 2.56 -1.51
C VAL A 89 -1.31 1.83 -2.11
N ASN A 90 -1.11 0.83 -2.98
CA ASN A 90 -2.20 -0.07 -3.33
C ASN A 90 -2.27 -1.27 -2.38
N VAL A 91 -3.29 -2.11 -2.52
CA VAL A 91 -3.40 -3.39 -1.79
C VAL A 91 -3.43 -4.60 -2.73
N GLY A 92 -2.79 -4.48 -3.90
CA GLY A 92 -2.67 -5.56 -4.89
C GLY A 92 -3.67 -5.46 -6.04
N ASP A 93 -3.59 -6.44 -6.94
CA ASP A 93 -4.47 -6.67 -8.09
C ASP A 93 -4.54 -5.49 -9.07
N MET A 94 -3.39 -5.17 -9.67
CA MET A 94 -3.26 -4.06 -10.60
C MET A 94 -3.37 -4.47 -12.08
N ILE A 95 -3.16 -5.76 -12.41
CA ILE A 95 -3.31 -6.33 -13.76
C ILE A 95 -4.29 -7.49 -13.76
N GLU A 96 -4.82 -7.93 -14.90
CA GLU A 96 -5.67 -9.13 -14.96
C GLU A 96 -4.86 -10.40 -14.70
N GLY A 97 -3.60 -10.43 -15.09
CA GLY A 97 -2.65 -11.45 -14.73
C GLY A 97 -3.07 -12.89 -15.06
N TYR A 98 -2.73 -13.85 -14.22
CA TYR A 98 -2.98 -15.29 -14.38
C TYR A 98 -2.56 -15.82 -15.76
N THR A 99 -1.41 -15.37 -16.26
CA THR A 99 -0.82 -15.80 -17.52
C THR A 99 0.62 -16.31 -17.31
N ASN A 100 1.04 -17.20 -18.19
CA ASN A 100 2.44 -17.64 -18.29
C ASN A 100 3.13 -17.05 -19.56
N ASP A 101 2.48 -16.12 -20.24
CA ASP A 101 3.02 -15.44 -21.40
C ASP A 101 3.70 -14.13 -20.98
N ASN A 102 5.01 -14.07 -21.16
CA ASN A 102 5.81 -12.89 -20.79
C ASN A 102 5.50 -11.65 -21.64
N GLU A 103 5.11 -11.81 -22.90
CA GLU A 103 4.71 -10.68 -23.76
C GLU A 103 3.38 -10.08 -23.28
N GLU A 104 2.45 -10.94 -22.87
CA GLU A 104 1.20 -10.52 -22.26
C GLU A 104 1.44 -9.78 -20.95
N LEU A 105 2.26 -10.36 -20.04
CA LEU A 105 2.63 -9.72 -18.78
C LEU A 105 3.29 -8.36 -19.00
N LYS A 106 4.21 -8.30 -19.97
CA LYS A 106 4.87 -7.05 -20.32
C LYS A 106 3.87 -6.00 -20.77
N LEU A 107 2.92 -6.37 -21.61
CA LEU A 107 1.90 -5.45 -22.11
C LEU A 107 1.01 -4.94 -20.98
N GLU A 108 0.48 -5.82 -20.13
CA GLU A 108 -0.37 -5.42 -19.00
C GLU A 108 0.35 -4.49 -18.02
N TRP A 109 1.61 -4.78 -17.70
CA TRP A 109 2.40 -3.94 -16.81
C TRP A 109 2.84 -2.63 -17.45
N ASP A 110 3.17 -2.59 -18.75
CA ASP A 110 3.48 -1.35 -19.47
C ASP A 110 2.27 -0.42 -19.49
N GLU A 111 1.07 -0.95 -19.72
CA GLU A 111 -0.17 -0.18 -19.65
C GLU A 111 -0.44 0.34 -18.24
N GLN A 112 -0.20 -0.49 -17.22
CA GLN A 112 -0.40 -0.08 -15.82
C GLN A 112 0.61 0.98 -15.37
N ASP A 113 1.87 0.83 -15.75
CA ASP A 113 2.91 1.82 -15.46
C ASP A 113 2.64 3.14 -16.18
N ALA A 114 2.11 3.09 -17.41
CA ALA A 114 1.68 4.29 -18.14
C ALA A 114 0.51 5.01 -17.45
N ARG A 115 -0.39 4.29 -16.78
CA ARG A 115 -1.43 4.89 -15.94
C ARG A 115 -0.82 5.54 -14.69
N LEU A 116 0.02 4.79 -13.98
CA LEU A 116 0.68 5.26 -12.75
C LEU A 116 1.62 6.44 -12.97
N SER A 117 2.21 6.57 -14.16
CA SER A 117 3.06 7.72 -14.50
C SER A 117 2.34 9.07 -14.52
N LYS A 118 1.00 9.07 -14.46
CA LYS A 118 0.19 10.28 -14.35
C LYS A 118 -0.03 10.74 -12.91
N LEU A 119 0.39 9.95 -11.91
CA LEU A 119 0.38 10.38 -10.52
C LEU A 119 1.48 11.40 -10.25
N GLU A 120 1.16 12.41 -9.45
CA GLU A 120 2.08 13.49 -9.06
C GLU A 120 2.86 13.15 -7.78
N MET A 121 2.60 12.00 -7.16
CA MET A 121 3.23 11.56 -5.93
C MET A 121 3.73 10.10 -6.06
N PRO A 122 4.65 9.65 -5.16
CA PRO A 122 5.14 8.27 -5.16
C PRO A 122 4.02 7.24 -4.98
N PHE A 123 4.15 6.10 -5.67
CA PHE A 123 3.26 4.96 -5.57
C PHE A 123 4.02 3.72 -5.10
N PHE A 124 3.55 3.11 -4.01
CA PHE A 124 4.13 1.91 -3.41
C PHE A 124 3.27 0.70 -3.78
N ARG A 125 3.91 -0.31 -4.39
CA ARG A 125 3.21 -1.48 -4.92
C ARG A 125 3.11 -2.59 -3.87
N VAL A 126 1.91 -3.13 -3.71
CA VAL A 126 1.63 -4.41 -3.02
C VAL A 126 1.21 -5.40 -4.09
N VAL A 127 1.64 -6.65 -3.98
CA VAL A 127 1.26 -7.72 -4.90
C VAL A 127 -0.04 -8.37 -4.48
N GLY A 128 -0.90 -8.68 -5.48
CA GLY A 128 -2.09 -9.51 -5.30
C GLY A 128 -2.00 -10.81 -6.10
N ASN A 129 -3.04 -11.62 -6.03
CA ASN A 129 -3.07 -12.90 -6.75
C ASN A 129 -3.16 -12.74 -8.28
N HIS A 130 -3.75 -11.66 -8.76
CA HIS A 130 -3.72 -11.29 -10.16
C HIS A 130 -2.35 -10.79 -10.63
N ASP A 131 -1.56 -10.22 -9.73
CA ASP A 131 -0.21 -9.72 -10.03
C ASP A 131 0.86 -10.83 -9.98
N MET A 132 0.63 -11.89 -9.18
CA MET A 132 1.64 -12.89 -8.84
C MET A 132 1.10 -14.34 -8.75
N GLY A 133 0.01 -14.62 -9.44
CA GLY A 133 -0.70 -15.91 -9.36
C GLY A 133 0.01 -17.12 -9.99
N THR A 134 1.12 -16.93 -10.71
CA THR A 134 1.93 -18.01 -11.26
C THR A 134 3.42 -17.81 -11.00
N ASN A 135 4.23 -18.88 -11.11
CA ASN A 135 5.68 -18.76 -10.97
C ASN A 135 6.31 -17.89 -12.07
N VAL A 136 5.74 -17.88 -13.27
CA VAL A 136 6.20 -17.00 -14.36
C VAL A 136 5.96 -15.54 -13.99
N MET A 137 4.76 -15.22 -13.50
CA MET A 137 4.40 -13.88 -13.03
C MET A 137 5.30 -13.43 -11.88
N ARG A 138 5.60 -14.31 -10.92
CA ARG A 138 6.52 -14.03 -9.82
C ARG A 138 7.92 -13.68 -10.33
N THR A 139 8.45 -14.45 -11.28
CA THR A 139 9.75 -14.16 -11.90
C THR A 139 9.70 -12.82 -12.62
N PHE A 140 8.67 -12.57 -13.41
CA PHE A 140 8.48 -11.32 -14.14
C PHE A 140 8.42 -10.11 -13.21
N TRP A 141 7.68 -10.22 -12.11
CA TRP A 141 7.62 -9.17 -11.08
C TRP A 141 9.00 -8.87 -10.50
N ASN A 142 9.71 -9.92 -10.07
CA ASN A 142 11.04 -9.77 -9.45
C ASN A 142 12.04 -9.12 -10.39
N ASP A 143 12.01 -9.47 -11.68
CA ASP A 143 12.88 -8.89 -12.69
C ASP A 143 12.54 -7.42 -12.98
N ARG A 144 11.25 -7.04 -12.88
CA ARG A 144 10.78 -5.69 -13.21
C ARG A 144 10.78 -4.74 -12.03
N TYR A 145 10.33 -5.18 -10.87
CA TYR A 145 10.09 -4.34 -9.69
C TYR A 145 10.90 -4.74 -8.46
N GLY A 146 11.57 -5.88 -8.47
CA GLY A 146 12.36 -6.37 -7.36
C GLY A 146 11.53 -7.06 -6.28
N ALA A 147 11.73 -6.69 -5.01
CA ALA A 147 11.11 -7.36 -3.88
C ALA A 147 9.57 -7.35 -3.93
N ASP A 148 8.98 -8.50 -3.62
CA ASP A 148 7.54 -8.70 -3.52
C ASP A 148 6.98 -8.46 -2.10
N HIS A 149 7.87 -8.36 -1.12
CA HIS A 149 7.61 -7.89 0.23
C HIS A 149 8.77 -7.01 0.68
N TYR A 150 8.47 -5.91 1.37
CA TYR A 150 9.48 -4.92 1.77
C TYR A 150 8.95 -4.02 2.89
N SER A 151 9.83 -3.20 3.45
CA SER A 151 9.46 -2.22 4.45
C SER A 151 10.20 -0.91 4.26
N PHE A 152 9.62 0.16 4.76
CA PHE A 152 10.26 1.46 4.85
C PHE A 152 9.78 2.21 6.11
N VAL A 153 10.55 3.21 6.51
CA VAL A 153 10.17 4.10 7.61
C VAL A 153 9.95 5.50 7.04
N TYR A 154 8.82 6.08 7.36
CA TYR A 154 8.48 7.44 7.00
C TYR A 154 7.98 8.22 8.21
N LYS A 155 8.59 9.37 8.50
CA LYS A 155 8.27 10.23 9.67
C LYS A 155 8.06 9.42 10.97
N ASN A 156 8.97 8.49 11.25
CA ASN A 156 8.98 7.59 12.41
C ASN A 156 7.74 6.66 12.50
N ALA A 157 7.11 6.33 11.40
CA ALA A 157 6.16 5.23 11.26
C ALA A 157 6.75 4.15 10.34
N LEU A 158 6.59 2.89 10.70
CA LEU A 158 7.03 1.74 9.92
C LEU A 158 5.91 1.29 8.99
N PHE A 159 6.25 1.05 7.74
CA PHE A 159 5.37 0.52 6.70
C PHE A 159 5.91 -0.84 6.27
N ILE A 160 5.09 -1.87 6.37
CA ILE A 160 5.43 -3.25 6.01
C ILE A 160 4.48 -3.72 4.92
N VAL A 161 5.02 -4.03 3.76
CA VAL A 161 4.30 -4.65 2.65
C VAL A 161 4.55 -6.15 2.69
N LEU A 162 3.47 -6.93 2.71
CA LEU A 162 3.47 -8.39 2.76
C LEU A 162 2.95 -8.98 1.45
N ASN A 163 3.53 -10.09 1.04
CA ASN A 163 3.05 -10.90 -0.07
C ASN A 163 2.18 -12.05 0.48
N THR A 164 0.91 -12.09 0.10
CA THR A 164 -0.04 -13.17 0.48
C THR A 164 -0.02 -14.37 -0.46
N GLU A 165 0.77 -14.29 -1.53
CA GLU A 165 1.00 -15.35 -2.52
C GLU A 165 2.40 -15.97 -2.34
N ASP A 166 2.86 -16.19 -1.12
CA ASP A 166 4.20 -16.71 -0.83
C ASP A 166 4.15 -18.02 0.02
N PRO A 167 4.13 -19.20 -0.63
CA PRO A 167 4.15 -19.42 -2.08
C PRO A 167 2.79 -19.18 -2.75
N PRO A 168 2.76 -18.95 -4.08
CA PRO A 168 1.52 -18.86 -4.84
C PRO A 168 0.80 -20.21 -4.88
N THR A 169 -0.54 -20.17 -4.89
CA THR A 169 -1.35 -21.37 -5.07
C THR A 169 -1.36 -21.75 -6.56
N PRO A 170 -0.94 -22.96 -6.94
CA PRO A 170 -0.87 -23.35 -8.35
C PRO A 170 -2.26 -23.44 -8.98
N MET A 171 -2.44 -22.74 -10.11
CA MET A 171 -3.65 -22.90 -10.92
C MET A 171 -3.61 -24.22 -11.70
N PRO A 172 -4.73 -25.00 -11.74
CA PRO A 172 -4.80 -26.20 -12.59
C PRO A 172 -4.54 -25.87 -14.06
N PRO A 173 -3.74 -26.69 -14.81
CA PRO A 173 -3.36 -26.38 -16.19
C PRO A 173 -4.53 -26.18 -17.16
N ASP A 174 -5.61 -26.96 -17.02
CA ASP A 174 -6.80 -26.83 -17.89
C ASP A 174 -7.54 -25.53 -17.61
N MET A 175 -7.60 -25.09 -16.35
CA MET A 175 -8.16 -23.82 -15.93
C MET A 175 -7.30 -22.66 -16.47
N GLN A 176 -5.98 -22.72 -16.35
CA GLN A 176 -5.05 -21.76 -16.91
C GLN A 176 -5.29 -21.56 -18.41
N LYS A 177 -5.36 -22.66 -19.17
CA LYS A 177 -5.65 -22.61 -20.61
C LYS A 177 -7.01 -21.95 -20.93
N GLY A 178 -8.03 -22.24 -20.12
CA GLY A 178 -9.35 -21.60 -20.26
C GLY A 178 -9.28 -20.10 -20.03
N PHE A 179 -8.58 -19.66 -19.01
CA PHE A 179 -8.37 -18.24 -18.72
C PHE A 179 -7.60 -17.52 -19.84
N ASP A 180 -6.53 -18.16 -20.37
CA ASP A 180 -5.77 -17.58 -21.48
C ASP A 180 -6.64 -17.36 -22.73
N GLN A 181 -7.51 -18.32 -23.07
CA GLN A 181 -8.44 -18.20 -24.20
C GLN A 181 -9.46 -17.06 -23.98
N ILE A 182 -10.05 -16.96 -22.78
CA ILE A 182 -11.02 -15.92 -22.43
C ILE A 182 -10.35 -14.55 -22.46
N ARG A 183 -9.12 -14.42 -21.96
CA ARG A 183 -8.36 -13.18 -21.98
C ARG A 183 -8.08 -12.72 -23.40
N GLN A 184 -7.62 -13.60 -24.27
CA GLN A 184 -7.40 -13.27 -25.69
C GLN A 184 -8.71 -12.80 -26.36
N LEU A 185 -9.83 -13.46 -26.03
CA LEU A 185 -11.12 -13.05 -26.52
C LEU A 185 -11.54 -11.67 -25.99
N MET A 186 -11.35 -11.41 -24.67
CA MET A 186 -11.63 -10.10 -24.07
C MET A 186 -10.82 -8.97 -24.71
N ARG A 187 -9.58 -9.24 -25.09
CA ARG A 187 -8.72 -8.24 -25.75
C ARG A 187 -9.20 -7.89 -27.16
N ASN A 188 -9.69 -8.90 -27.92
CA ASN A 188 -10.12 -8.73 -29.29
C ASN A 188 -11.59 -8.28 -29.39
N ASP A 189 -12.44 -8.77 -28.51
CA ASP A 189 -13.88 -8.47 -28.41
C ASP A 189 -14.31 -8.54 -26.95
N PRO A 190 -14.28 -7.41 -26.21
CA PRO A 190 -14.57 -7.36 -24.78
C PRO A 190 -15.95 -7.94 -24.41
N GLU A 191 -16.96 -7.74 -25.24
CA GLU A 191 -18.32 -8.24 -24.93
C GLU A 191 -18.42 -9.75 -25.15
N ALA A 192 -17.82 -10.29 -26.22
CA ALA A 192 -17.71 -11.72 -26.41
C ALA A 192 -16.88 -12.39 -25.32
N GLY A 193 -15.80 -11.74 -24.86
CA GLY A 193 -14.97 -12.22 -23.75
C GLY A 193 -15.73 -12.28 -22.43
N LYS A 194 -16.48 -11.24 -22.08
CA LYS A 194 -17.35 -11.23 -20.89
C LYS A 194 -18.40 -12.34 -20.95
N ALA A 195 -19.04 -12.51 -22.11
CA ALA A 195 -20.04 -13.57 -22.32
C ALA A 195 -19.40 -14.97 -22.18
N ALA A 196 -18.19 -15.17 -22.72
CA ALA A 196 -17.45 -16.42 -22.60
C ALA A 196 -17.08 -16.73 -21.15
N LEU A 197 -16.62 -15.75 -20.40
CA LEU A 197 -16.31 -15.88 -18.98
C LEU A 197 -17.56 -16.24 -18.17
N ALA A 198 -18.65 -15.51 -18.35
CA ALA A 198 -19.93 -15.79 -17.66
C ALA A 198 -20.42 -17.23 -17.98
N LYS A 199 -20.30 -17.66 -19.23
CA LYS A 199 -20.63 -19.04 -19.63
C LYS A 199 -19.70 -20.08 -18.99
N ALA A 200 -18.39 -19.81 -18.90
CA ALA A 200 -17.44 -20.70 -18.26
C ALA A 200 -17.75 -20.84 -16.79
N MET A 201 -17.96 -19.74 -16.06
CA MET A 201 -18.31 -19.71 -14.62
C MET A 201 -19.63 -20.45 -14.34
N ALA A 202 -20.65 -20.27 -15.19
CA ALA A 202 -21.92 -20.98 -15.05
C ALA A 202 -21.79 -22.49 -15.21
N ASN A 203 -20.81 -22.95 -15.98
CA ASN A 203 -20.55 -24.35 -16.26
C ASN A 203 -19.47 -24.99 -15.36
N PHE A 204 -18.90 -24.25 -14.40
CA PHE A 204 -17.92 -24.79 -13.49
C PHE A 204 -18.45 -26.02 -12.76
N SER A 205 -17.68 -27.10 -12.84
CA SER A 205 -17.91 -28.31 -12.03
C SER A 205 -17.68 -28.01 -10.53
N ALA A 206 -18.06 -28.94 -9.67
CA ALA A 206 -17.73 -28.86 -8.25
C ALA A 206 -16.21 -28.74 -8.04
N LYS A 207 -15.40 -29.47 -8.83
CA LYS A 207 -13.94 -29.45 -8.79
C LYS A 207 -13.38 -28.08 -9.23
N ASP A 208 -13.95 -27.46 -10.28
CA ASP A 208 -13.53 -26.13 -10.74
C ASP A 208 -13.83 -25.07 -9.68
N ARG A 209 -15.01 -25.14 -9.05
CA ARG A 209 -15.38 -24.24 -7.94
C ARG A 209 -14.51 -24.43 -6.70
N GLU A 210 -14.07 -25.65 -6.40
CA GLU A 210 -13.10 -25.93 -5.34
C GLU A 210 -11.74 -25.32 -5.69
N ALA A 211 -11.24 -25.54 -6.90
CA ALA A 211 -9.98 -24.96 -7.36
C ALA A 211 -10.01 -23.42 -7.35
N MET A 212 -11.14 -22.79 -7.72
CA MET A 212 -11.30 -21.33 -7.61
C MET A 212 -11.27 -20.85 -6.17
N ARG A 213 -11.89 -21.58 -5.23
CA ARG A 213 -11.77 -21.25 -3.80
C ARG A 213 -10.34 -21.39 -3.31
N ASP A 214 -9.62 -22.44 -3.73
CA ASP A 214 -8.21 -22.65 -3.35
C ASP A 214 -7.29 -21.55 -3.91
N LEU A 215 -7.63 -20.96 -5.06
CA LEU A 215 -6.93 -19.78 -5.60
C LEU A 215 -7.27 -18.50 -4.85
N ALA A 216 -8.54 -18.32 -4.47
CA ALA A 216 -8.98 -17.16 -3.72
C ALA A 216 -8.50 -17.15 -2.27
N SER A 217 -8.33 -18.32 -1.67
CA SER A 217 -7.83 -18.52 -0.30
C SER A 217 -6.95 -19.78 -0.25
N PRO A 218 -5.94 -19.88 0.66
CA PRO A 218 -5.65 -19.00 1.77
C PRO A 218 -4.68 -17.87 1.42
N ALA A 219 -4.43 -16.98 2.40
CA ALA A 219 -3.27 -16.11 2.38
C ALA A 219 -2.04 -16.90 2.87
N ASN A 220 -1.03 -17.03 2.02
CA ASN A 220 0.17 -17.81 2.27
C ASN A 220 1.36 -16.91 2.65
N PHE A 221 2.14 -17.33 3.66
CA PHE A 221 3.36 -16.66 4.08
C PHE A 221 4.45 -17.71 4.28
N SER A 222 5.55 -17.60 3.53
CA SER A 222 6.71 -18.47 3.71
C SER A 222 7.39 -18.23 5.06
N GLU A 223 8.12 -19.23 5.54
CA GLU A 223 8.94 -19.08 6.75
C GLU A 223 9.98 -17.97 6.60
N ASP A 224 10.52 -17.78 5.40
CA ASP A 224 11.49 -16.72 5.12
C ASP A 224 10.86 -15.34 5.27
N GLN A 225 9.65 -15.13 4.76
CA GLN A 225 8.91 -13.88 4.92
C GLN A 225 8.55 -13.63 6.39
N ILE A 226 8.05 -14.65 7.11
CA ILE A 226 7.72 -14.51 8.53
C ILE A 226 8.96 -14.15 9.35
N ASN A 227 10.10 -14.81 9.11
CA ASN A 227 11.36 -14.50 9.76
C ASN A 227 11.88 -13.11 9.39
N TRP A 228 11.65 -12.66 8.16
CA TRP A 228 11.97 -11.30 7.74
C TRP A 228 11.11 -10.26 8.48
N VAL A 229 9.80 -10.49 8.64
CA VAL A 229 8.93 -9.63 9.45
C VAL A 229 9.45 -9.53 10.87
N GLN A 230 9.83 -10.65 11.50
CA GLN A 230 10.38 -10.66 12.85
C GLN A 230 11.64 -9.79 12.96
N ARG A 231 12.57 -9.90 12.01
CA ARG A 231 13.78 -9.05 11.98
C ARG A 231 13.41 -7.58 11.79
N THR A 232 12.55 -7.27 10.81
CA THR A 232 12.09 -5.91 10.52
C THR A 232 11.48 -5.23 11.76
N LEU A 233 10.62 -5.95 12.49
CA LEU A 233 10.02 -5.44 13.72
C LEU A 233 11.06 -5.25 14.83
N ASN A 234 12.04 -6.15 14.96
CA ASN A 234 13.11 -6.04 15.94
C ASN A 234 14.02 -4.83 15.68
N ASP A 235 14.32 -4.56 14.41
CA ASP A 235 15.16 -3.44 13.99
C ASP A 235 14.45 -2.08 14.15
N ASN A 236 13.10 -2.09 14.19
CA ASN A 236 12.26 -0.89 14.25
C ASN A 236 11.40 -0.83 15.52
N LYS A 237 11.99 -1.09 16.70
CA LYS A 237 11.24 -1.12 17.98
C LYS A 237 10.69 0.24 18.41
N ASN A 238 11.35 1.33 18.01
CA ASN A 238 11.08 2.67 18.52
C ASN A 238 10.18 3.52 17.62
N VAL A 239 9.60 2.92 16.56
CA VAL A 239 8.64 3.63 15.73
C VAL A 239 7.34 3.87 16.48
N ARG A 240 6.69 4.98 16.19
CA ARG A 240 5.44 5.37 16.86
C ARG A 240 4.20 4.65 16.36
N TRP A 241 4.26 4.07 15.15
CA TRP A 241 3.17 3.30 14.51
C TRP A 241 3.73 2.31 13.52
N THR A 242 2.99 1.22 13.27
CA THR A 242 3.31 0.24 12.23
C THR A 242 2.08 0.05 11.35
N PHE A 243 2.22 0.26 10.03
CA PHE A 243 1.20 -0.01 9.03
C PHE A 243 1.57 -1.29 8.28
N LEU A 244 0.63 -2.24 8.19
CA LEU A 244 0.79 -3.45 7.39
C LEU A 244 -0.14 -3.39 6.18
N PHE A 245 0.38 -3.77 5.03
CA PHE A 245 -0.34 -3.84 3.76
C PHE A 245 -0.19 -5.24 3.19
N MET A 246 -1.28 -5.81 2.75
CA MET A 246 -1.33 -7.11 2.09
C MET A 246 -2.50 -7.14 1.12
N HIS A 247 -2.54 -8.13 0.25
CA HIS A 247 -3.67 -8.24 -0.66
C HIS A 247 -4.83 -9.02 -0.03
N LYS A 248 -4.68 -10.33 0.16
CA LYS A 248 -5.72 -11.13 0.80
C LYS A 248 -5.87 -10.75 2.27
N PRO A 249 -7.11 -10.52 2.77
CA PRO A 249 -7.34 -10.14 4.18
C PRO A 249 -7.12 -11.35 5.10
N ALA A 250 -5.84 -11.64 5.39
CA ALA A 250 -5.43 -12.85 6.11
C ALA A 250 -6.05 -12.99 7.50
N TRP A 251 -6.59 -11.92 8.07
CA TRP A 251 -7.32 -11.94 9.34
C TRP A 251 -8.76 -12.47 9.22
N GLU A 252 -9.30 -12.56 8.01
CA GLU A 252 -10.63 -13.12 7.71
C GLU A 252 -10.54 -14.57 7.22
N MET A 253 -9.33 -15.07 7.03
CA MET A 253 -9.02 -16.39 6.50
C MET A 253 -8.31 -17.26 7.54
N GLU A 254 -8.30 -18.56 7.35
CA GLU A 254 -7.43 -19.45 8.10
C GLU A 254 -5.98 -19.31 7.59
N SER A 255 -5.19 -18.48 8.28
CA SER A 255 -3.78 -18.20 7.94
C SER A 255 -2.89 -18.33 9.17
N PRO A 256 -2.29 -19.54 9.39
CA PRO A 256 -1.36 -19.76 10.51
C PRO A 256 -0.13 -18.85 10.46
N GLY A 257 0.34 -18.50 9.26
CA GLY A 257 1.46 -17.58 9.07
C GLY A 257 1.11 -16.17 9.56
N PHE A 258 -0.07 -15.66 9.20
CA PHE A 258 -0.52 -14.36 9.66
C PHE A 258 -0.77 -14.32 11.16
N ALA A 259 -1.33 -15.38 11.74
CA ALA A 259 -1.52 -15.47 13.20
C ALA A 259 -0.19 -15.36 13.97
N ARG A 260 0.92 -15.82 13.40
CA ARG A 260 2.27 -15.61 13.96
C ARG A 260 2.71 -14.15 13.84
N ILE A 261 2.45 -13.51 12.70
CA ILE A 261 2.75 -12.08 12.49
C ILE A 261 1.93 -11.23 13.47
N GLU A 262 0.63 -11.49 13.65
CA GLU A 262 -0.21 -10.80 14.63
C GLU A 262 0.38 -10.87 16.06
N LYS A 263 0.89 -12.04 16.45
CA LYS A 263 1.56 -12.19 17.77
C LYS A 263 2.81 -11.32 17.91
N MET A 264 3.56 -11.11 16.84
CA MET A 264 4.76 -10.26 16.84
C MET A 264 4.41 -8.78 17.00
N LEU A 265 3.16 -8.39 16.71
CA LEU A 265 2.66 -7.01 16.79
C LEU A 265 2.02 -6.69 18.16
N ALA A 266 1.89 -7.66 19.06
CA ALA A 266 1.09 -7.54 20.29
C ALA A 266 1.42 -6.31 21.16
N ASP A 267 2.69 -5.90 21.20
CA ASP A 267 3.16 -4.77 22.01
C ASP A 267 3.34 -3.48 21.20
N ARG A 268 2.68 -3.37 20.03
CA ARG A 268 2.82 -2.23 19.11
C ARG A 268 1.49 -1.54 18.84
N GLN A 269 1.58 -0.28 18.46
CA GLN A 269 0.48 0.41 17.80
C GLN A 269 0.53 0.11 16.30
N TYR A 270 -0.54 -0.42 15.73
CA TYR A 270 -0.56 -0.80 14.32
C TYR A 270 -1.94 -0.70 13.67
N THR A 271 -1.95 -0.71 12.36
CA THR A 271 -3.14 -0.79 11.50
C THR A 271 -2.85 -1.73 10.34
N VAL A 272 -3.82 -2.52 9.94
CA VAL A 272 -3.70 -3.49 8.84
C VAL A 272 -4.65 -3.13 7.71
N PHE A 273 -4.15 -3.18 6.47
CA PHE A 273 -4.91 -2.93 5.26
C PHE A 273 -4.82 -4.12 4.31
N GLY A 274 -5.95 -4.45 3.67
CA GLY A 274 -6.04 -5.48 2.65
C GLY A 274 -7.07 -5.15 1.56
N GLY A 275 -7.21 -6.01 0.55
CA GLY A 275 -8.13 -5.89 -0.58
C GLY A 275 -8.82 -7.21 -0.90
N HIS A 276 -8.75 -7.66 -2.18
CA HIS A 276 -9.14 -8.96 -2.69
C HIS A 276 -10.65 -9.20 -2.83
N GLU A 277 -11.44 -8.83 -1.83
CA GLU A 277 -12.88 -9.11 -1.80
C GLU A 277 -13.71 -8.05 -2.55
N HIS A 278 -13.10 -6.98 -3.05
CA HIS A 278 -13.77 -5.87 -3.74
C HIS A 278 -14.95 -5.27 -2.94
N ASN A 279 -14.87 -5.38 -1.63
CA ASN A 279 -15.91 -4.93 -0.71
C ASN A 279 -15.26 -4.32 0.54
N TYR A 280 -15.57 -3.06 0.82
CA TYR A 280 -15.04 -2.37 1.99
C TYR A 280 -15.59 -2.96 3.28
N GLN A 281 -14.70 -3.21 4.22
CA GLN A 281 -15.06 -3.59 5.59
C GLN A 281 -14.02 -3.04 6.58
N HIS A 282 -14.50 -2.56 7.71
CA HIS A 282 -13.69 -2.19 8.85
C HIS A 282 -13.99 -3.11 10.03
N THR A 283 -12.94 -3.65 10.64
CA THR A 283 -13.03 -4.54 11.81
C THR A 283 -12.00 -4.12 12.84
N VAL A 284 -12.35 -4.17 14.12
CA VAL A 284 -11.41 -3.97 15.22
C VAL A 284 -11.02 -5.32 15.80
N ARG A 285 -9.71 -5.62 15.80
CA ARG A 285 -9.15 -6.84 16.40
C ARG A 285 -8.01 -6.43 17.33
N PHE A 286 -7.98 -6.99 18.53
CA PHE A 286 -6.98 -6.69 19.56
C PHE A 286 -6.81 -5.18 19.86
N GLY A 287 -7.89 -4.40 19.66
CA GLY A 287 -7.87 -2.95 19.84
C GLY A 287 -7.27 -2.15 18.68
N HIS A 288 -7.01 -2.79 17.52
CA HIS A 288 -6.42 -2.18 16.33
C HIS A 288 -7.35 -2.25 15.13
N ASP A 289 -7.21 -1.29 14.21
CA ASP A 289 -7.99 -1.22 12.98
C ASP A 289 -7.46 -2.19 11.92
N TYR A 290 -8.37 -2.98 11.37
CA TYR A 290 -8.18 -3.84 10.20
C TYR A 290 -9.16 -3.40 9.13
N VAL A 291 -8.65 -2.94 8.01
CA VAL A 291 -9.43 -2.31 6.94
C VAL A 291 -9.23 -3.08 5.65
N ARG A 292 -10.32 -3.67 5.16
CA ARG A 292 -10.39 -4.23 3.82
C ARG A 292 -10.97 -3.18 2.89
N LEU A 293 -10.24 -2.87 1.83
CA LEU A 293 -10.64 -1.86 0.85
C LEU A 293 -11.67 -2.43 -0.14
N GLY A 294 -12.50 -1.54 -0.68
CA GLY A 294 -13.28 -1.80 -1.88
C GLY A 294 -12.40 -1.76 -3.12
N THR A 295 -12.90 -1.26 -4.23
CA THR A 295 -12.19 -1.26 -5.50
C THR A 295 -11.82 0.15 -5.99
N VAL A 296 -10.97 0.20 -7.01
CA VAL A 296 -10.74 1.35 -7.88
C VAL A 296 -10.86 0.93 -9.36
N GLY A 297 -11.89 0.13 -9.64
CA GLY A 297 -12.18 -0.36 -10.98
C GLY A 297 -12.30 -1.87 -11.13
N GLY A 298 -11.96 -2.65 -10.13
CA GLY A 298 -12.21 -4.10 -10.09
C GLY A 298 -13.70 -4.43 -10.16
N GLY A 299 -14.04 -5.65 -10.54
CA GLY A 299 -15.44 -6.11 -10.62
C GLY A 299 -16.11 -6.02 -9.26
N ILE A 300 -17.37 -5.62 -9.25
CA ILE A 300 -18.19 -5.60 -8.02
C ILE A 300 -18.90 -6.92 -7.90
N HIS A 301 -18.57 -7.70 -6.88
CA HIS A 301 -19.06 -9.07 -6.69
C HIS A 301 -20.05 -9.19 -5.54
N HIS A 302 -20.09 -8.20 -4.65
CA HIS A 302 -20.94 -8.20 -3.45
C HIS A 302 -22.10 -7.22 -3.55
N ALA A 303 -23.17 -7.50 -2.81
CA ALA A 303 -24.24 -6.54 -2.60
C ALA A 303 -23.82 -5.47 -1.57
N PRO A 304 -24.44 -4.26 -1.61
CA PRO A 304 -24.24 -3.26 -0.57
C PRO A 304 -24.55 -3.82 0.83
N PRO A 305 -23.94 -3.27 1.88
CA PRO A 305 -22.97 -2.16 1.88
C PRO A 305 -21.54 -2.60 1.57
N GLY A 306 -20.67 -1.64 1.24
CA GLY A 306 -19.23 -1.86 1.09
C GLY A 306 -18.76 -2.01 -0.37
N ASN A 307 -19.65 -2.18 -1.34
CA ASN A 307 -19.36 -2.28 -2.76
C ASN A 307 -19.17 -0.89 -3.40
N LEU A 308 -18.05 -0.24 -3.13
CA LEU A 308 -17.77 1.12 -3.61
C LEU A 308 -16.39 1.25 -4.26
N ASP A 309 -16.31 2.15 -5.24
CA ASP A 309 -15.05 2.66 -5.74
C ASP A 309 -14.62 3.85 -4.91
N HIS A 310 -13.47 3.76 -4.28
CA HIS A 310 -13.03 4.78 -3.35
C HIS A 310 -11.51 4.89 -3.21
N ILE A 311 -11.08 6.05 -2.74
CA ILE A 311 -9.76 6.29 -2.19
C ILE A 311 -9.89 6.29 -0.67
N THR A 312 -9.05 5.56 0.03
CA THR A 312 -8.92 5.67 1.48
C THR A 312 -7.78 6.61 1.81
N LEU A 313 -8.06 7.68 2.56
CA LEU A 313 -7.07 8.63 3.02
C LEU A 313 -6.77 8.38 4.48
N VAL A 314 -5.49 8.24 4.82
CA VAL A 314 -5.01 8.08 6.18
C VAL A 314 -4.29 9.34 6.60
N ASN A 315 -4.90 10.08 7.53
CA ASN A 315 -4.29 11.26 8.14
C ASN A 315 -3.66 10.84 9.47
N PHE A 316 -2.34 10.75 9.52
CA PHE A 316 -1.63 10.46 10.76
C PHE A 316 -1.40 11.76 11.52
N ARG A 317 -2.18 11.98 12.58
CA ARG A 317 -2.16 13.21 13.39
C ARG A 317 -2.25 12.92 14.87
N ALA A 318 -1.58 13.73 15.67
CA ALA A 318 -1.59 13.59 17.14
C ALA A 318 -1.21 12.17 17.60
N GLY A 319 -0.32 11.48 16.84
CA GLY A 319 0.19 10.17 17.18
C GLY A 319 -0.69 8.98 16.77
N GLN A 320 -1.78 9.19 16.02
CA GLN A 320 -2.68 8.13 15.58
C GLN A 320 -3.21 8.35 14.15
N PRO A 321 -3.57 7.29 13.41
CA PRO A 321 -4.20 7.40 12.10
C PRO A 321 -5.69 7.77 12.23
N HIS A 322 -6.15 8.64 11.33
CA HIS A 322 -7.56 8.90 11.07
C HIS A 322 -7.86 8.47 9.65
N ILE A 323 -8.69 7.45 9.50
CA ILE A 323 -8.99 6.77 8.23
C ILE A 323 -10.30 7.33 7.68
N VAL A 324 -10.29 7.80 6.44
CA VAL A 324 -11.44 8.39 5.76
C VAL A 324 -11.57 7.83 4.36
N ASN A 325 -12.77 7.41 3.98
CA ASN A 325 -13.05 6.95 2.62
C ASN A 325 -13.68 8.07 1.80
N PHE A 326 -13.14 8.29 0.62
CA PHE A 326 -13.67 9.19 -0.40
C PHE A 326 -14.17 8.37 -1.58
N PRO A 327 -15.50 8.16 -1.72
CA PRO A 327 -16.06 7.62 -2.96
C PRO A 327 -15.59 8.45 -4.15
N LEU A 328 -15.25 7.81 -5.27
CA LEU A 328 -14.67 8.53 -6.42
C LEU A 328 -15.60 9.62 -6.94
N ASP A 329 -16.90 9.36 -6.94
CA ASP A 329 -17.92 10.32 -7.37
C ASP A 329 -18.16 11.46 -6.38
N GLY A 330 -17.63 11.35 -5.17
CA GLY A 330 -17.72 12.38 -4.11
C GLY A 330 -16.55 13.35 -4.08
N VAL A 331 -15.51 13.14 -4.88
CA VAL A 331 -14.34 14.03 -5.01
C VAL A 331 -14.44 14.77 -6.32
N LEU A 332 -14.83 16.03 -6.28
CA LEU A 332 -15.08 16.85 -7.47
C LEU A 332 -13.99 17.91 -7.65
N ASP A 333 -13.61 18.18 -8.90
CA ASP A 333 -12.85 19.37 -9.27
C ASP A 333 -13.73 20.63 -9.14
N LYS A 334 -13.09 21.80 -9.03
CA LYS A 334 -13.78 23.11 -8.95
C LYS A 334 -14.71 23.42 -10.13
N ASP A 335 -14.45 22.82 -11.28
CA ASP A 335 -15.21 23.05 -12.52
C ASP A 335 -16.33 22.01 -12.74
N GLU A 336 -16.28 20.82 -12.09
CA GLU A 336 -17.25 19.73 -12.27
C GLU A 336 -18.68 20.05 -11.79
N PRO A 337 -18.94 20.80 -10.71
CA PRO A 337 -20.31 21.14 -10.30
C PRO A 337 -21.10 21.94 -11.32
N GLN A 338 -20.44 22.50 -12.32
CA GLN A 338 -21.07 23.34 -13.35
C GLN A 338 -21.49 22.52 -14.60
N GLN A 339 -21.16 21.23 -14.65
CA GLN A 339 -21.42 20.35 -15.81
C GLN A 339 -22.71 19.53 -15.67
N HIS A 340 -23.49 19.72 -14.59
CA HIS A 340 -24.73 18.99 -14.28
C HIS A 340 -25.97 19.89 -14.32
#